data_c108bffee02d635d1590b9eeb044d18a
#
_entry.id   c108bffee02d635d1590b9eeb044d18a
#
_cell.length_a   1.000
_cell.length_b   1.000
_cell.length_c   1.000
_cell.angle_alpha   90.00
_cell.angle_beta   90.00
_cell.angle_gamma   90.00
#
_symmetry.space_group_name_H-M   'P 1'
#
loop_
_entity.id
_entity.type
_entity.pdbx_description
1 polymer ?
#
loop_
_entity_poly.entity_id
_entity_poly.type
_entity_poly.pdbx_seq_one_letter_code
_entity_poly.pdbx_strand_id
1 'polypeptide(L)'
;SEGLHQAVEAKEGLEIQPENQTLATTTFQNYFRLYKKLSGMTGTADTEAAEMKEIYGLDVVLIPTHRPMIRNDQNDLIYLNRNGKYNAIIQEIQRVHEAGVAPILIGTATIEASEILSDKLKEAGIAHEVLNAKQHEREADIIAQAGSPNAVTIATNMAGRGTDIKLSPE
;
A
#
# COMPACT_ATOMS: atom_id res chain seq x y z
N SER A 1 -2.62 22.57 -20.09
CA SER A 1 -3.00 21.67 -21.22
C SER A 1 -3.67 22.42 -22.37
N GLU A 2 -3.90 23.73 -22.24
CA GLU A 2 -4.31 24.65 -23.31
C GLU A 2 -5.35 24.10 -24.30
N GLY A 3 -6.42 23.48 -23.77
CA GLY A 3 -7.52 22.97 -24.60
C GLY A 3 -7.26 21.63 -25.32
N LEU A 4 -6.08 21.02 -25.18
CA LEU A 4 -5.78 19.73 -25.81
C LEU A 4 -6.72 18.62 -25.31
N HIS A 5 -7.04 18.63 -24.02
CA HIS A 5 -7.94 17.66 -23.42
C HIS A 5 -9.35 17.77 -24.02
N GLN A 6 -9.88 18.98 -24.10
CA GLN A 6 -11.18 19.26 -24.71
C GLN A 6 -11.21 18.90 -26.21
N ALA A 7 -10.09 19.13 -26.93
CA ALA A 7 -9.98 18.73 -28.32
C ALA A 7 -10.04 17.20 -28.51
N VAL A 8 -9.44 16.44 -27.60
CA VAL A 8 -9.52 14.96 -27.62
C VAL A 8 -10.94 14.51 -27.28
N GLU A 9 -11.57 15.08 -26.25
CA GLU A 9 -12.97 14.80 -25.91
C GLU A 9 -13.91 15.04 -27.09
N ALA A 10 -13.76 16.19 -27.76
CA ALA A 10 -14.55 16.51 -28.95
C ALA A 10 -14.32 15.52 -30.09
N LYS A 11 -13.07 15.12 -30.33
CA LYS A 11 -12.71 14.14 -31.36
C LYS A 11 -13.34 12.76 -31.10
N GLU A 12 -13.37 12.34 -29.83
CA GLU A 12 -13.93 11.05 -29.43
C GLU A 12 -15.44 11.11 -29.20
N GLY A 13 -16.09 12.25 -29.45
CA GLY A 13 -17.55 12.41 -29.33
C GLY A 13 -18.05 12.41 -27.88
N LEU A 14 -17.18 12.71 -26.93
CA LEU A 14 -17.51 12.83 -25.51
C LEU A 14 -18.02 14.24 -25.20
N GLU A 15 -18.76 14.39 -24.11
CA GLU A 15 -19.16 15.69 -23.58
C GLU A 15 -17.92 16.46 -23.12
N ILE A 16 -17.73 17.66 -23.69
CA ILE A 16 -16.55 18.50 -23.38
C ILE A 16 -16.69 19.04 -21.97
N GLN A 17 -15.72 18.70 -21.10
CA GLN A 17 -15.67 19.20 -19.74
C GLN A 17 -15.11 20.62 -19.69
N PRO A 18 -15.62 21.50 -18.78
CA PRO A 18 -15.09 22.84 -18.61
C PRO A 18 -13.62 22.81 -18.18
N GLU A 19 -12.82 23.69 -18.75
CA GLU A 19 -11.41 23.82 -18.39
C GLU A 19 -11.28 24.48 -17.01
N ASN A 20 -10.51 23.83 -16.13
CA ASN A 20 -10.16 24.39 -14.83
C ASN A 20 -8.85 25.17 -14.95
N GLN A 21 -8.91 26.47 -14.65
CA GLN A 21 -7.72 27.29 -14.59
C GLN A 21 -7.13 27.27 -13.17
N THR A 22 -5.87 26.87 -13.04
CA THR A 22 -5.14 26.97 -11.78
C THR A 22 -4.80 28.42 -11.52
N LEU A 23 -5.40 29.02 -10.48
CA LEU A 23 -5.15 30.41 -10.11
C LEU A 23 -3.94 30.56 -9.17
N ALA A 24 -3.68 29.57 -8.34
CA ALA A 24 -2.56 29.55 -7.40
C ALA A 24 -2.22 28.13 -6.98
N THR A 25 -1.00 27.91 -6.55
CA THR A 25 -0.51 26.65 -5.96
C THR A 25 0.03 26.91 -4.56
N THR A 26 -0.11 25.92 -3.67
CA THR A 26 0.46 25.94 -2.32
C THR A 26 0.95 24.56 -1.92
N THR A 27 1.76 24.49 -0.88
CA THR A 27 2.17 23.20 -0.29
C THR A 27 1.08 22.65 0.63
N PHE A 28 1.06 21.36 0.87
CA PHE A 28 0.17 20.75 1.87
C PHE A 28 0.36 21.37 3.25
N GLN A 29 1.61 21.62 3.66
CA GLN A 29 1.93 22.24 4.94
C GLN A 29 1.26 23.62 5.08
N ASN A 30 1.44 24.49 4.08
CA ASN A 30 0.84 25.82 4.10
C ASN A 30 -0.67 25.77 4.04
N TYR A 31 -1.25 24.85 3.26
CA TYR A 31 -2.68 24.69 3.18
C TYR A 31 -3.29 24.29 4.52
N PHE A 32 -2.78 23.24 5.17
CA PHE A 32 -3.32 22.78 6.45
C PHE A 32 -3.09 23.77 7.60
N ARG A 33 -2.05 24.58 7.54
CA ARG A 33 -1.79 25.65 8.53
C ARG A 33 -2.82 26.78 8.50
N LEU A 34 -3.64 26.87 7.45
CA LEU A 34 -4.76 27.83 7.40
C LEU A 34 -5.90 27.49 8.37
N TYR A 35 -6.00 26.24 8.80
CA TYR A 35 -7.05 25.83 9.71
C TYR A 35 -6.71 26.18 11.15
N LYS A 36 -7.65 26.86 11.83
CA LYS A 36 -7.50 27.20 13.25
C LYS A 36 -7.55 25.98 14.16
N LYS A 37 -8.30 24.96 13.76
CA LYS A 37 -8.42 23.67 14.45
C LYS A 37 -8.07 22.58 13.47
N LEU A 38 -6.97 21.89 13.73
CA LEU A 38 -6.44 20.80 12.92
C LEU A 38 -6.21 19.58 13.80
N SER A 39 -6.64 18.42 13.33
CA SER A 39 -6.36 17.14 13.96
C SER A 39 -6.38 16.02 12.91
N GLY A 40 -5.80 14.88 13.24
CA GLY A 40 -5.75 13.73 12.36
C GLY A 40 -5.55 12.45 13.15
N MET A 41 -5.66 11.32 12.46
CA MET A 41 -5.42 9.99 13.03
C MET A 41 -4.63 9.14 12.05
N THR A 42 -3.64 8.43 12.58
CA THR A 42 -2.82 7.48 11.80
C THR A 42 -2.23 6.43 12.72
N GLY A 43 -1.89 5.27 12.19
CA GLY A 43 -1.18 4.23 12.91
C GLY A 43 0.34 4.45 13.05
N THR A 44 0.89 5.51 12.44
CA THR A 44 2.35 5.69 12.30
C THR A 44 2.87 7.08 12.70
N ALA A 45 2.10 7.89 13.42
CA ALA A 45 2.49 9.27 13.74
C ALA A 45 3.54 9.39 14.84
N ASP A 46 3.78 8.36 15.64
CA ASP A 46 4.69 8.42 16.77
C ASP A 46 6.13 8.74 16.34
N THR A 47 6.61 8.11 15.28
CA THR A 47 7.95 8.35 14.71
C THR A 47 8.10 9.76 14.14
N GLU A 48 7.01 10.42 13.76
CA GLU A 48 6.96 11.74 13.14
C GLU A 48 6.46 12.83 14.10
N ALA A 49 6.40 12.53 15.41
CA ALA A 49 5.85 13.44 16.42
C ALA A 49 6.55 14.80 16.44
N ALA A 50 7.89 14.82 16.29
CA ALA A 50 8.67 16.04 16.25
C ALA A 50 8.31 16.92 15.04
N GLU A 51 8.15 16.31 13.86
CA GLU A 51 7.75 17.00 12.63
C GLU A 51 6.33 17.55 12.73
N MET A 52 5.38 16.77 13.27
CA MET A 52 4.02 17.25 13.50
C MET A 52 3.97 18.47 14.42
N LYS A 53 4.81 18.48 15.45
CA LYS A 53 4.93 19.61 16.38
C LYS A 53 5.54 20.83 15.71
N GLU A 54 6.62 20.66 14.96
CA GLU A 54 7.33 21.76 14.32
C GLU A 54 6.50 22.43 13.20
N ILE A 55 5.90 21.63 12.32
CA ILE A 55 5.19 22.14 11.14
C ILE A 55 3.79 22.65 11.50
N TYR A 56 3.03 21.90 12.30
CA TYR A 56 1.61 22.16 12.54
C TYR A 56 1.27 22.57 13.99
N GLY A 57 2.23 22.49 14.90
CA GLY A 57 1.98 22.72 16.33
C GLY A 57 1.14 21.61 17.00
N LEU A 58 1.06 20.44 16.37
CA LEU A 58 0.26 19.32 16.85
C LEU A 58 1.07 18.44 17.79
N ASP A 59 0.44 18.00 18.88
CA ASP A 59 0.98 16.98 19.77
C ASP A 59 0.44 15.61 19.33
N VAL A 60 1.31 14.61 19.32
CA VAL A 60 0.93 13.22 19.02
C VAL A 60 0.58 12.52 20.34
N VAL A 61 -0.62 11.94 20.37
CA VAL A 61 -1.12 11.18 21.52
C VAL A 61 -1.27 9.72 21.12
N LEU A 62 -0.53 8.84 21.80
CA LEU A 62 -0.63 7.40 21.60
C LEU A 62 -1.86 6.85 22.33
N ILE A 63 -2.75 6.23 21.57
CA ILE A 63 -3.91 5.53 22.12
C ILE A 63 -3.59 4.04 22.11
N PRO A 64 -3.57 3.38 23.29
CA PRO A 64 -3.25 1.97 23.35
C PRO A 64 -4.30 1.11 22.64
N THR A 65 -3.88 -0.04 22.13
CA THR A 65 -4.77 -0.99 21.47
C THR A 65 -5.78 -1.58 22.48
N HIS A 66 -7.00 -1.87 22.02
CA HIS A 66 -8.04 -2.51 22.84
C HIS A 66 -7.62 -3.89 23.35
N ARG A 67 -6.91 -4.66 22.51
CA ARG A 67 -6.37 -5.97 22.86
C ARG A 67 -4.84 -5.92 22.89
N PRO A 68 -4.18 -6.76 23.70
CA PRO A 68 -2.72 -6.87 23.67
C PRO A 68 -2.22 -7.15 22.24
N MET A 69 -1.14 -6.50 21.85
CA MET A 69 -0.47 -6.79 20.60
C MET A 69 0.27 -8.11 20.72
N ILE A 70 -0.10 -9.08 19.88
CA ILE A 70 0.51 -10.43 19.83
C ILE A 70 1.42 -10.61 18.60
N ARG A 71 1.53 -9.58 17.74
CA ARG A 71 2.41 -9.59 16.56
C ARG A 71 3.87 -9.71 17.02
N ASN A 72 4.59 -10.61 16.37
CA ASN A 72 6.02 -10.77 16.58
C ASN A 72 6.78 -10.11 15.42
N ASP A 73 7.32 -8.93 15.67
CA ASP A 73 8.11 -8.19 14.69
C ASP A 73 9.54 -8.72 14.69
N GLN A 74 9.98 -9.24 13.55
CA GLN A 74 11.33 -9.78 13.37
C GLN A 74 12.30 -8.70 12.90
N ASN A 75 13.59 -8.91 13.14
CA ASN A 75 14.62 -8.00 12.67
C ASN A 75 14.74 -8.00 11.14
N ASP A 76 15.15 -6.86 10.60
CA ASP A 76 15.43 -6.73 9.17
C ASP A 76 16.58 -7.65 8.75
N LEU A 77 16.44 -8.22 7.54
CA LEU A 77 17.47 -9.02 6.90
C LEU A 77 18.11 -8.22 5.78
N ILE A 78 19.43 -8.05 5.86
CA ILE A 78 20.20 -7.27 4.90
C ILE A 78 20.93 -8.19 3.94
N TYR A 79 20.85 -7.90 2.64
CA TYR A 79 21.47 -8.69 1.57
C TYR A 79 22.44 -7.85 0.74
N LEU A 80 23.50 -8.46 0.22
CA LEU A 80 24.52 -7.79 -0.58
C LEU A 80 24.00 -7.25 -1.91
N ASN A 81 22.98 -7.89 -2.47
CA ASN A 81 22.40 -7.48 -3.75
C ASN A 81 20.92 -7.86 -3.86
N ARG A 82 20.24 -7.29 -4.87
CA ARG A 82 18.80 -7.52 -5.11
C ARG A 82 18.46 -8.99 -5.41
N ASN A 83 19.29 -9.69 -6.16
CA ASN A 83 19.03 -11.10 -6.49
C ASN A 83 19.08 -11.99 -5.24
N GLY A 84 20.07 -11.79 -4.38
CA GLY A 84 20.15 -12.49 -3.09
C GLY A 84 18.92 -12.20 -2.21
N LYS A 85 18.49 -10.94 -2.16
CA LYS A 85 17.27 -10.55 -1.44
C LYS A 85 16.04 -11.28 -2.00
N TYR A 86 15.79 -11.24 -3.30
CA TYR A 86 14.62 -11.90 -3.89
C TYR A 86 14.65 -13.42 -3.70
N ASN A 87 15.80 -14.05 -3.85
CA ASN A 87 15.93 -15.50 -3.63
C ASN A 87 15.60 -15.86 -2.17
N ALA A 88 16.07 -15.08 -1.21
CA ALA A 88 15.75 -15.29 0.19
C ALA A 88 14.26 -15.09 0.50
N ILE A 89 13.61 -14.10 -0.13
CA ILE A 89 12.17 -13.91 -0.01
C ILE A 89 11.40 -15.13 -0.51
N ILE A 90 11.76 -15.66 -1.68
CA ILE A 90 11.12 -16.87 -2.24
C ILE A 90 11.30 -18.06 -1.32
N GLN A 91 12.52 -18.29 -0.80
CA GLN A 91 12.79 -19.37 0.14
C GLN A 91 11.97 -19.26 1.42
N GLU A 92 11.83 -18.05 1.97
CA GLU A 92 11.02 -17.83 3.16
C GLU A 92 9.52 -18.05 2.90
N ILE A 93 9.01 -17.61 1.75
CA ILE A 93 7.62 -17.86 1.34
C ILE A 93 7.38 -19.36 1.20
N GLN A 94 8.29 -20.10 0.53
CA GLN A 94 8.19 -21.56 0.41
C GLN A 94 8.18 -22.22 1.78
N ARG A 95 9.08 -21.84 2.66
CA ARG A 95 9.19 -22.38 4.01
C ARG A 95 7.91 -22.20 4.81
N VAL A 96 7.31 -20.99 4.78
CA VAL A 96 6.07 -20.70 5.49
C VAL A 96 4.88 -21.41 4.86
N HIS A 97 4.82 -21.45 3.53
CA HIS A 97 3.74 -22.10 2.78
C HIS A 97 3.73 -23.63 2.99
N GLU A 98 4.89 -24.26 3.08
CA GLU A 98 5.04 -25.68 3.36
C GLU A 98 4.82 -26.04 4.84
N ALA A 99 5.07 -25.10 5.76
CA ALA A 99 4.95 -25.33 7.21
C ALA A 99 3.52 -25.35 7.73
N GLY A 100 2.55 -24.81 6.97
CA GLY A 100 1.18 -24.71 7.42
C GLY A 100 0.24 -23.97 6.48
N VAL A 101 -0.91 -23.59 6.98
CA VAL A 101 -1.99 -22.97 6.21
C VAL A 101 -2.05 -21.44 6.34
N ALA A 102 -1.09 -20.82 7.03
CA ALA A 102 -1.10 -19.38 7.27
C ALA A 102 -1.07 -18.59 5.95
N PRO A 103 -1.93 -17.58 5.75
CA PRO A 103 -1.85 -16.70 4.61
C PRO A 103 -0.59 -15.82 4.70
N ILE A 104 -0.02 -15.47 3.54
CA ILE A 104 1.18 -14.65 3.43
C ILE A 104 0.85 -13.37 2.67
N LEU A 105 1.13 -12.22 3.28
CA LEU A 105 1.02 -10.91 2.65
C LEU A 105 2.41 -10.32 2.45
N ILE A 106 2.74 -9.96 1.22
CA ILE A 106 4.04 -9.46 0.82
C ILE A 106 3.91 -8.01 0.38
N GLY A 107 4.47 -7.09 1.16
CA GLY A 107 4.49 -5.66 0.82
C GLY A 107 5.63 -5.32 -0.13
N THR A 108 5.36 -4.56 -1.19
CA THR A 108 6.38 -4.02 -2.10
C THR A 108 6.26 -2.50 -2.21
N ALA A 109 7.40 -1.83 -2.38
CA ALA A 109 7.44 -0.37 -2.48
C ALA A 109 6.97 0.14 -3.85
N THR A 110 7.13 -0.65 -4.91
CA THR A 110 6.83 -0.26 -6.29
C THR A 110 6.08 -1.34 -7.05
N ILE A 111 5.37 -0.94 -8.11
CA ILE A 111 4.70 -1.88 -9.03
C ILE A 111 5.72 -2.80 -9.68
N GLU A 112 6.87 -2.26 -10.13
CA GLU A 112 7.95 -3.05 -10.73
C GLU A 112 8.44 -4.15 -9.79
N ALA A 113 8.67 -3.83 -8.51
CA ALA A 113 9.08 -4.83 -7.52
C ALA A 113 8.02 -5.92 -7.32
N SER A 114 6.74 -5.58 -7.39
CA SER A 114 5.63 -6.54 -7.31
C SER A 114 5.61 -7.48 -8.51
N GLU A 115 5.88 -6.96 -9.71
CA GLU A 115 5.93 -7.75 -10.95
C GLU A 115 7.12 -8.71 -10.96
N ILE A 116 8.32 -8.24 -10.60
CA ILE A 116 9.52 -9.08 -10.48
C ILE A 116 9.30 -10.23 -9.49
N LEU A 117 8.73 -9.92 -8.33
CA LEU A 117 8.46 -10.92 -7.32
C LEU A 117 7.38 -11.93 -7.77
N SER A 118 6.34 -11.45 -8.47
CA SER A 118 5.31 -12.30 -9.06
C SER A 118 5.90 -13.30 -10.06
N ASP A 119 6.80 -12.84 -10.93
CA ASP A 119 7.44 -13.73 -11.91
C ASP A 119 8.30 -14.80 -11.21
N LYS A 120 9.05 -14.43 -10.19
CA LYS A 120 9.83 -15.39 -9.39
C LYS A 120 8.95 -16.41 -8.63
N LEU A 121 7.79 -15.99 -8.11
CA LEU A 121 6.84 -16.92 -7.50
C LEU A 121 6.22 -17.87 -8.52
N LYS A 122 5.94 -17.41 -9.74
CA LYS A 122 5.50 -18.29 -10.85
C LYS A 122 6.56 -19.31 -11.20
N GLU A 123 7.84 -18.89 -11.34
CA GLU A 123 8.98 -19.79 -11.61
C GLU A 123 9.14 -20.85 -10.49
N ALA A 124 8.87 -20.47 -9.24
CA ALA A 124 8.87 -21.37 -8.09
C ALA A 124 7.61 -22.24 -7.95
N GLY A 125 6.63 -22.08 -8.83
CA GLY A 125 5.36 -22.84 -8.79
C GLY A 125 4.41 -22.45 -7.65
N ILE A 126 4.57 -21.26 -7.08
CA ILE A 126 3.74 -20.77 -5.98
C ILE A 126 2.57 -19.96 -6.54
N ALA A 127 1.35 -20.46 -6.35
CA ALA A 127 0.12 -19.74 -6.70
C ALA A 127 -0.02 -18.49 -5.82
N HIS A 128 -0.30 -17.34 -6.43
CA HIS A 128 -0.41 -16.07 -5.72
C HIS A 128 -1.28 -15.07 -6.48
N GLU A 129 -1.71 -14.03 -5.79
CA GLU A 129 -2.40 -12.88 -6.36
C GLU A 129 -1.56 -11.61 -6.20
N VAL A 130 -1.72 -10.66 -7.12
CA VAL A 130 -1.01 -9.38 -7.11
C VAL A 130 -2.02 -8.25 -7.01
N LEU A 131 -1.89 -7.45 -5.97
CA LEU A 131 -2.70 -6.25 -5.71
C LEU A 131 -1.84 -5.01 -5.99
N ASN A 132 -2.04 -4.39 -7.14
CA ASN A 132 -1.38 -3.14 -7.52
C ASN A 132 -2.31 -2.25 -8.35
N ALA A 133 -1.87 -1.02 -8.65
CA ALA A 133 -2.68 -0.02 -9.36
C ALA A 133 -3.13 -0.42 -10.79
N LYS A 134 -2.60 -1.51 -11.35
CA LYS A 134 -2.98 -2.01 -12.68
C LYS A 134 -4.23 -2.91 -12.67
N GLN A 135 -4.71 -3.34 -11.50
CA GLN A 135 -5.75 -4.38 -11.38
C GLN A 135 -6.94 -3.94 -10.51
N HIS A 136 -7.38 -2.71 -10.67
CA HIS A 136 -8.49 -2.14 -9.88
C HIS A 136 -9.79 -2.95 -9.92
N GLU A 137 -10.11 -3.56 -11.05
CA GLU A 137 -11.38 -4.30 -11.22
C GLU A 137 -11.46 -5.56 -10.35
N ARG A 138 -10.32 -6.15 -9.98
CA ARG A 138 -10.23 -7.36 -9.16
C ARG A 138 -9.81 -7.10 -7.71
N GLU A 139 -9.61 -5.84 -7.35
CA GLU A 139 -9.06 -5.48 -6.04
C GLU A 139 -9.89 -6.05 -4.87
N ALA A 140 -11.21 -5.89 -4.93
CA ALA A 140 -12.11 -6.38 -3.88
C ALA A 140 -12.07 -7.92 -3.73
N ASP A 141 -11.99 -8.65 -4.84
CA ASP A 141 -11.92 -10.12 -4.85
C ASP A 141 -10.59 -10.61 -4.30
N ILE A 142 -9.47 -9.97 -4.69
CA ILE A 142 -8.13 -10.30 -4.19
C ILE A 142 -8.06 -10.07 -2.67
N ILE A 143 -8.57 -8.95 -2.18
CA ILE A 143 -8.59 -8.62 -0.76
C ILE A 143 -9.44 -9.62 0.03
N ALA A 144 -10.61 -9.99 -0.49
CA ALA A 144 -11.49 -10.97 0.15
C ALA A 144 -10.84 -12.35 0.28
N GLN A 145 -9.93 -12.71 -0.62
CA GLN A 145 -9.21 -13.99 -0.61
C GLN A 145 -7.88 -13.94 0.17
N ALA A 146 -7.31 -12.74 0.40
CA ALA A 146 -5.98 -12.59 0.98
C ALA A 146 -5.82 -13.18 2.38
N GLY A 147 -6.91 -13.29 3.17
CA GLY A 147 -6.93 -13.91 4.48
C GLY A 147 -7.30 -15.40 4.50
N SER A 148 -7.49 -16.01 3.33
CA SER A 148 -7.83 -17.44 3.24
C SER A 148 -6.62 -18.34 3.50
N PRO A 149 -6.81 -19.59 3.95
CA PRO A 149 -5.72 -20.53 4.15
C PRO A 149 -4.85 -20.68 2.89
N ASN A 150 -3.54 -20.71 3.09
CA ASN A 150 -2.54 -20.81 2.02
C ASN A 150 -2.54 -19.69 0.98
N ALA A 151 -3.30 -18.62 1.16
CA ALA A 151 -3.26 -17.50 0.25
C ALA A 151 -1.89 -16.80 0.28
N VAL A 152 -1.34 -16.51 -0.90
CA VAL A 152 -0.14 -15.68 -1.06
C VAL A 152 -0.52 -14.45 -1.87
N THR A 153 -0.38 -13.27 -1.27
CA THR A 153 -0.78 -12.01 -1.88
C THR A 153 0.37 -11.02 -1.86
N ILE A 154 0.72 -10.49 -3.04
CA ILE A 154 1.66 -9.38 -3.18
C ILE A 154 0.86 -8.09 -3.26
N ALA A 155 1.16 -7.10 -2.42
CA ALA A 155 0.53 -5.79 -2.45
C ALA A 155 1.57 -4.67 -2.49
N THR A 156 1.35 -3.66 -3.33
CA THR A 156 2.13 -2.42 -3.23
C THR A 156 1.68 -1.59 -2.03
N ASN A 157 2.55 -0.77 -1.47
CA ASN A 157 2.27 0.01 -0.25
C ASN A 157 0.99 0.86 -0.33
N MET A 158 0.58 1.27 -1.53
CA MET A 158 -0.61 2.10 -1.74
C MET A 158 -1.86 1.27 -2.06
N ALA A 159 -1.71 0.04 -2.50
CA ALA A 159 -2.82 -0.83 -2.85
C ALA A 159 -3.44 -1.45 -1.59
N GLY A 160 -4.76 -1.47 -1.51
CA GLY A 160 -5.49 -2.00 -0.36
C GLY A 160 -5.35 -1.18 0.93
N ARG A 161 -4.78 0.02 0.88
CA ARG A 161 -4.66 0.91 2.05
C ARG A 161 -6.03 1.28 2.59
N GLY A 162 -6.21 1.14 3.93
CA GLY A 162 -7.49 1.37 4.58
C GLY A 162 -8.51 0.25 4.43
N THR A 163 -8.09 -0.90 3.86
CA THR A 163 -8.95 -2.07 3.68
C THR A 163 -8.61 -3.12 4.73
N ASP A 164 -9.64 -3.72 5.32
CA ASP A 164 -9.50 -4.77 6.33
C ASP A 164 -9.42 -6.15 5.67
N ILE A 165 -8.30 -6.85 5.87
CA ILE A 165 -8.13 -8.24 5.45
C ILE A 165 -8.59 -9.14 6.58
N LYS A 166 -9.69 -9.84 6.36
CA LYS A 166 -10.26 -10.77 7.35
C LYS A 166 -9.62 -12.15 7.20
N LEU A 167 -9.06 -12.66 8.30
CA LEU A 167 -8.62 -14.05 8.34
C LEU A 167 -9.83 -14.98 8.38
N SER A 168 -9.73 -16.11 7.69
CA SER A 168 -10.75 -17.14 7.77
C SER A 168 -10.82 -17.68 9.21
N PRO A 169 -12.02 -17.99 9.74
CA PRO A 169 -12.13 -18.69 11.01
C PRO A 169 -11.42 -20.04 10.92
N GLU A 170 -10.74 -20.43 11.99
CA GLU A 170 -10.10 -21.73 12.14
C GLU A 170 -11.11 -22.88 12.06
#